data_7254cfc03d4755627ca72178e41c3a99
#
_entry.id   7254cfc03d4755627ca72178e41c3a99
#
_cell.length_a   1.000
_cell.length_b   1.000
_cell.length_c   1.000
_cell.angle_alpha   90.00
_cell.angle_beta   90.00
_cell.angle_gamma   90.00
#
_symmetry.space_group_name_H-M   'P 1'
#
loop_
_entity.id
_entity.type
_entity.pdbx_description
1 polymer ?
#
loop_
_entity_poly.entity_id
_entity_poly.type
_entity_poly.pdbx_seq_one_letter_code
_entity_poly.pdbx_strand_id
1 'polypeptide(L)'
;IMVEVDLDYIIPIVNRVINVENQLFMRKHPCISLSDKQRIHLEYLLDNLQERIGAEDVLEVNLQQQRLTLELIKSMGQTFCYEILNMYFANQPMQPLPQNKKDVIFQNFMLALFRLYRKERDVAYYAKMQHITPRYFSTIIKEKSGNSALQWIVQMVITEAKQLLEGSDLSIKESANQLNFPPQSFFGKYFKQYVGISPIEYRKGMLS
;
A
#
# COMPACT_ATOMS: atom_id res chain seq x y z
N ILE A 1 -1.01 11.69 -17.82
CA ILE A 1 -2.22 11.03 -17.25
C ILE A 1 -1.86 10.58 -15.85
N MET A 2 -2.65 10.96 -14.85
CA MET A 2 -2.54 10.45 -13.47
C MET A 2 -3.70 9.49 -13.23
N VAL A 3 -3.39 8.30 -12.74
CA VAL A 3 -4.39 7.28 -12.37
C VAL A 3 -4.24 7.01 -10.88
N GLU A 4 -5.29 7.26 -10.11
CA GLU A 4 -5.35 6.96 -8.69
C GLU A 4 -6.19 5.70 -8.48
N VAL A 5 -5.66 4.76 -7.72
CA VAL A 5 -6.32 3.48 -7.44
C VAL A 5 -6.35 3.24 -5.93
N ASP A 6 -7.52 2.86 -5.42
CA ASP A 6 -7.67 2.52 -4.02
C ASP A 6 -6.79 1.32 -3.63
N LEU A 7 -6.09 1.45 -2.50
CA LEU A 7 -5.22 0.40 -1.97
C LEU A 7 -5.98 -0.88 -1.64
N ASP A 8 -7.21 -0.78 -1.14
CA ASP A 8 -8.04 -1.94 -0.81
C ASP A 8 -8.43 -2.73 -2.07
N TYR A 9 -8.46 -2.06 -3.23
CA TYR A 9 -8.67 -2.71 -4.52
C TYR A 9 -7.38 -3.35 -5.07
N ILE A 10 -6.25 -2.62 -5.05
CA ILE A 10 -5.02 -3.07 -5.72
C ILE A 10 -4.24 -4.12 -4.90
N ILE A 11 -4.24 -4.05 -3.58
CA ILE A 11 -3.48 -4.97 -2.71
C ILE A 11 -3.86 -6.44 -2.95
N PRO A 12 -5.15 -6.85 -3.03
CA PRO A 12 -5.52 -8.23 -3.32
C PRO A 12 -5.05 -8.71 -4.69
N ILE A 13 -5.00 -7.82 -5.69
CA ILE A 13 -4.52 -8.12 -7.05
C ILE A 13 -3.02 -8.40 -7.01
N VAL A 14 -2.26 -7.49 -6.44
CA VAL A 14 -0.79 -7.57 -6.33
C VAL A 14 -0.37 -8.82 -5.54
N ASN A 15 -1.03 -9.09 -4.41
CA ASN A 15 -0.69 -10.21 -3.52
C ASN A 15 -0.93 -11.59 -4.16
N ARG A 16 -1.71 -11.69 -5.23
CA ARG A 16 -1.91 -12.96 -5.94
C ARG A 16 -0.71 -13.37 -6.78
N VAL A 17 0.06 -12.40 -7.27
CA VAL A 17 1.08 -12.64 -8.31
C VAL A 17 2.48 -12.22 -7.89
N ILE A 18 2.61 -11.38 -6.86
CA ILE A 18 3.89 -10.82 -6.45
C ILE A 18 4.14 -11.08 -4.97
N ASN A 19 5.33 -11.61 -4.66
CA ASN A 19 5.78 -11.76 -3.29
C ASN A 19 6.18 -10.39 -2.67
N VAL A 20 6.34 -10.37 -1.35
CA VAL A 20 6.64 -9.14 -0.61
C VAL A 20 7.99 -8.54 -1.01
N GLU A 21 8.99 -9.36 -1.32
CA GLU A 21 10.30 -8.86 -1.73
C GLU A 21 10.20 -8.09 -3.04
N ASN A 22 9.42 -8.58 -4.00
CA ASN A 22 9.13 -7.86 -5.23
C ASN A 22 8.31 -6.58 -4.98
N GLN A 23 7.35 -6.59 -4.04
CA GLN A 23 6.62 -5.38 -3.64
C GLN A 23 7.55 -4.33 -3.02
N LEU A 24 8.46 -4.75 -2.14
CA LEU A 24 9.47 -3.86 -1.56
C LEU A 24 10.46 -3.33 -2.61
N PHE A 25 10.80 -4.16 -3.60
CA PHE A 25 11.62 -3.74 -4.73
C PHE A 25 10.90 -2.66 -5.55
N MET A 26 9.63 -2.87 -5.91
CA MET A 26 8.81 -1.87 -6.60
C MET A 26 8.73 -0.56 -5.84
N ARG A 27 8.58 -0.61 -4.51
CA ARG A 27 8.53 0.59 -3.67
C ARG A 27 9.84 1.40 -3.69
N LYS A 28 10.98 0.71 -3.79
CA LYS A 28 12.30 1.37 -3.92
C LYS A 28 12.56 1.89 -5.34
N HIS A 29 11.95 1.27 -6.33
CA HIS A 29 12.10 1.57 -7.75
C HIS A 29 10.73 1.81 -8.40
N PRO A 30 10.01 2.88 -8.04
CA PRO A 30 8.60 3.06 -8.42
C PRO A 30 8.39 3.43 -9.90
N CYS A 31 9.45 3.79 -10.60
CA CYS A 31 9.37 4.24 -11.99
C CYS A 31 9.79 3.13 -12.95
N ILE A 32 9.07 3.04 -14.07
CA ILE A 32 9.42 2.17 -15.21
C ILE A 32 9.47 3.00 -16.49
N SER A 33 10.36 2.61 -17.39
CA SER A 33 10.37 3.15 -18.75
C SER A 33 9.48 2.28 -19.64
N LEU A 34 8.57 2.90 -20.36
CA LEU A 34 7.67 2.23 -21.28
C LEU A 34 8.15 2.46 -22.73
N SER A 35 8.10 1.43 -23.55
CA SER A 35 8.19 1.60 -25.01
C SER A 35 6.92 2.26 -25.56
N ASP A 36 6.99 2.84 -26.76
CA ASP A 36 5.83 3.44 -27.41
C ASP A 36 4.65 2.47 -27.56
N LYS A 37 4.94 1.21 -27.87
CA LYS A 37 3.90 0.17 -27.96
C LYS A 37 3.21 -0.09 -26.61
N GLN A 38 3.99 -0.15 -25.52
CA GLN A 38 3.46 -0.33 -24.18
C GLN A 38 2.62 0.87 -23.73
N ARG A 39 3.09 2.08 -24.01
CA ARG A 39 2.36 3.31 -23.75
C ARG A 39 1.01 3.33 -24.46
N ILE A 40 0.99 3.10 -25.77
CA ILE A 40 -0.24 3.06 -26.58
C ILE A 40 -1.20 1.99 -26.05
N HIS A 41 -0.69 0.82 -25.67
CA HIS A 41 -1.52 -0.25 -25.12
C HIS A 41 -2.16 0.14 -23.77
N LEU A 42 -1.41 0.78 -22.86
CA LEU A 42 -1.97 1.24 -21.58
C LEU A 42 -2.96 2.38 -21.77
N GLU A 43 -2.70 3.32 -22.69
CA GLU A 43 -3.63 4.39 -23.05
C GLU A 43 -4.94 3.79 -23.58
N TYR A 44 -4.88 2.82 -24.48
CA TYR A 44 -6.07 2.13 -24.98
C TYR A 44 -6.88 1.44 -23.87
N LEU A 45 -6.23 0.78 -22.91
CA LEU A 45 -6.92 0.15 -21.78
C LEU A 45 -7.58 1.18 -20.87
N LEU A 46 -6.93 2.33 -20.66
CA LEU A 46 -7.48 3.44 -19.86
C LEU A 46 -8.68 4.08 -20.55
N ASP A 47 -8.58 4.37 -21.85
CA ASP A 47 -9.67 4.98 -22.62
C ASP A 47 -10.91 4.08 -22.58
N ASN A 48 -10.75 2.77 -22.79
CA ASN A 48 -11.86 1.82 -22.69
C ASN A 48 -12.49 1.79 -21.28
N LEU A 49 -11.65 1.86 -20.24
CA LEU A 49 -12.13 1.89 -18.85
C LEU A 49 -12.90 3.18 -18.55
N GLN A 50 -12.38 4.33 -19.00
CA GLN A 50 -13.01 5.64 -18.83
C GLN A 50 -14.33 5.72 -19.59
N GLU A 51 -14.39 5.26 -20.83
CA GLU A 51 -15.63 5.18 -21.62
C GLU A 51 -16.70 4.36 -20.88
N ARG A 52 -16.30 3.22 -20.30
CA ARG A 52 -17.23 2.35 -19.57
C ARG A 52 -17.72 2.98 -18.26
N ILE A 53 -16.86 3.73 -17.55
CA ILE A 53 -17.25 4.45 -16.33
C ILE A 53 -18.14 5.66 -16.65
N GLY A 54 -17.86 6.36 -17.75
CA GLY A 54 -18.57 7.57 -18.17
C GLY A 54 -19.87 7.32 -18.93
N ALA A 55 -20.23 6.07 -19.23
CA ALA A 55 -21.46 5.75 -19.89
C ALA A 55 -22.66 6.07 -18.97
N GLU A 56 -23.42 7.11 -19.30
CA GLU A 56 -24.59 7.61 -18.54
C GLU A 56 -25.72 6.57 -18.45
N ASP A 57 -25.76 5.58 -19.32
CA ASP A 57 -26.76 4.51 -19.40
C ASP A 57 -26.78 3.58 -18.16
N VAL A 58 -25.82 3.71 -17.24
CA VAL A 58 -25.75 2.88 -16.03
C VAL A 58 -26.91 3.19 -15.04
N LEU A 59 -27.53 4.35 -15.14
CA LEU A 59 -28.55 4.80 -14.20
C LEU A 59 -29.99 4.33 -14.55
N GLU A 60 -30.27 4.00 -15.82
CA GLU A 60 -31.60 3.58 -16.29
C GLU A 60 -31.80 2.06 -16.41
N VAL A 61 -30.75 1.27 -16.14
CA VAL A 61 -30.74 -0.18 -16.35
C VAL A 61 -31.15 -0.91 -15.06
N ASN A 62 -31.69 -2.11 -15.19
CA ASN A 62 -32.08 -2.93 -14.04
C ASN A 62 -30.87 -3.30 -13.14
N LEU A 63 -31.13 -3.63 -11.87
CA LEU A 63 -30.09 -3.95 -10.87
C LEU A 63 -29.10 -5.05 -11.31
N GLN A 64 -29.56 -6.01 -12.11
CA GLN A 64 -28.71 -7.10 -12.59
C GLN A 64 -27.72 -6.59 -13.63
N GLN A 65 -28.12 -5.73 -14.52
CA GLN A 65 -27.25 -5.09 -15.51
C GLN A 65 -26.21 -4.19 -14.84
N GLN A 66 -26.63 -3.39 -13.83
CA GLN A 66 -25.69 -2.57 -13.05
C GLN A 66 -24.61 -3.41 -12.39
N ARG A 67 -24.97 -4.56 -11.78
CA ARG A 67 -24.00 -5.49 -11.20
C ARG A 67 -23.02 -6.04 -12.23
N LEU A 68 -23.52 -6.43 -13.42
CA LEU A 68 -22.66 -6.92 -14.51
C LEU A 68 -21.68 -5.84 -14.98
N THR A 69 -22.15 -4.59 -15.14
CA THR A 69 -21.30 -3.46 -15.52
C THR A 69 -20.23 -3.18 -14.48
N LEU A 70 -20.56 -3.21 -13.19
CA LEU A 70 -19.59 -3.03 -12.11
C LEU A 70 -18.53 -4.14 -12.08
N GLU A 71 -18.92 -5.40 -12.28
CA GLU A 71 -17.95 -6.51 -12.36
C GLU A 71 -17.07 -6.41 -13.61
N LEU A 72 -17.63 -5.92 -14.72
CA LEU A 72 -16.83 -5.64 -15.92
C LEU A 72 -15.80 -4.53 -15.68
N ILE A 73 -16.20 -3.41 -15.08
CA ILE A 73 -15.29 -2.31 -14.72
C ILE A 73 -14.16 -2.81 -13.79
N LYS A 74 -14.51 -3.59 -12.76
CA LYS A 74 -13.51 -4.22 -11.87
C LYS A 74 -12.55 -5.13 -12.63
N SER A 75 -13.07 -5.96 -13.55
CA SER A 75 -12.24 -6.85 -14.36
C SER A 75 -11.28 -6.08 -15.27
N MET A 76 -11.75 -5.00 -15.89
CA MET A 76 -10.92 -4.12 -16.72
C MET A 76 -9.84 -3.43 -15.89
N GLY A 77 -10.18 -2.89 -14.73
CA GLY A 77 -9.20 -2.33 -13.78
C GLY A 77 -8.18 -3.36 -13.31
N GLN A 78 -8.61 -4.59 -13.06
CA GLN A 78 -7.69 -5.69 -12.70
C GLN A 78 -6.74 -6.04 -13.85
N THR A 79 -7.23 -6.09 -15.08
CA THR A 79 -6.41 -6.30 -16.28
C THR A 79 -5.37 -5.21 -16.43
N PHE A 80 -5.77 -3.95 -16.29
CA PHE A 80 -4.87 -2.80 -16.34
C PHE A 80 -3.74 -2.90 -15.29
N CYS A 81 -4.08 -3.29 -14.05
CA CYS A 81 -3.09 -3.50 -12.99
C CYS A 81 -2.10 -4.63 -13.35
N TYR A 82 -2.59 -5.75 -13.87
CA TYR A 82 -1.71 -6.86 -14.27
C TYR A 82 -0.81 -6.50 -15.45
N GLU A 83 -1.29 -5.71 -16.40
CA GLU A 83 -0.46 -5.24 -17.52
C GLU A 83 0.67 -4.33 -17.02
N ILE A 84 0.40 -3.40 -16.11
CA ILE A 84 1.45 -2.57 -15.49
C ILE A 84 2.48 -3.46 -14.77
N LEU A 85 2.03 -4.44 -13.98
CA LEU A 85 2.91 -5.35 -13.28
C LEU A 85 3.75 -6.21 -14.24
N ASN A 86 3.12 -6.71 -15.31
CA ASN A 86 3.81 -7.47 -16.35
C ASN A 86 4.90 -6.64 -17.03
N MET A 87 4.59 -5.40 -17.42
CA MET A 87 5.56 -4.47 -18.01
C MET A 87 6.67 -4.10 -17.02
N TYR A 88 6.32 -3.90 -15.72
CA TYR A 88 7.29 -3.60 -14.68
C TYR A 88 8.33 -4.72 -14.55
N PHE A 89 7.90 -5.98 -14.51
CA PHE A 89 8.77 -7.13 -14.31
C PHE A 89 9.35 -7.73 -15.60
N ALA A 90 8.90 -7.29 -16.78
CA ALA A 90 9.46 -7.75 -18.05
C ALA A 90 10.98 -7.47 -18.17
N ASN A 91 11.43 -6.36 -17.60
CA ASN A 91 12.82 -5.91 -17.64
C ASN A 91 13.51 -5.91 -16.26
N GLN A 92 12.87 -6.47 -15.23
CA GLN A 92 13.36 -6.49 -13.86
C GLN A 92 13.47 -7.94 -13.35
N PRO A 93 14.54 -8.30 -12.64
CA PRO A 93 14.67 -9.63 -12.07
C PRO A 93 13.64 -9.83 -10.94
N MET A 94 12.68 -10.73 -11.14
CA MET A 94 11.76 -11.12 -10.08
C MET A 94 12.49 -11.97 -9.03
N GLN A 95 12.29 -11.63 -7.77
CA GLN A 95 12.75 -12.49 -6.68
C GLN A 95 11.93 -13.78 -6.64
N PRO A 96 12.57 -14.93 -6.37
CA PRO A 96 11.85 -16.20 -6.32
C PRO A 96 10.78 -16.19 -5.22
N LEU A 97 9.77 -17.04 -5.38
CA LEU A 97 8.75 -17.25 -4.35
C LEU A 97 9.40 -17.73 -3.04
N PRO A 98 8.76 -17.51 -1.88
CA PRO A 98 9.26 -17.98 -0.59
C PRO A 98 9.63 -19.46 -0.63
N GLN A 99 10.89 -19.78 -0.33
CA GLN A 99 11.41 -21.15 -0.42
C GLN A 99 11.46 -21.85 0.94
N ASN A 100 11.39 -21.10 2.03
CA ASN A 100 11.51 -21.63 3.38
C ASN A 100 10.56 -20.95 4.37
N LYS A 101 10.43 -21.57 5.56
CA LYS A 101 9.52 -21.08 6.61
C LYS A 101 9.80 -19.64 7.04
N LYS A 102 11.07 -19.19 7.04
CA LYS A 102 11.43 -17.82 7.42
C LYS A 102 10.93 -16.80 6.37
N ASP A 103 10.99 -17.15 5.09
CA ASP A 103 10.48 -16.31 4.01
C ASP A 103 8.95 -16.13 4.15
N VAL A 104 8.25 -17.23 4.43
CA VAL A 104 6.80 -17.21 4.66
C VAL A 104 6.45 -16.33 5.88
N ILE A 105 7.20 -16.43 6.98
CA ILE A 105 7.00 -15.60 8.17
C ILE A 105 7.20 -14.11 7.84
N PHE A 106 8.24 -13.78 7.10
CA PHE A 106 8.50 -12.40 6.67
C PHE A 106 7.39 -11.88 5.75
N GLN A 107 6.99 -12.66 4.77
CA GLN A 107 5.91 -12.31 3.85
C GLN A 107 4.58 -12.08 4.58
N ASN A 108 4.19 -12.99 5.47
CA ASN A 108 2.98 -12.86 6.28
C ASN A 108 3.02 -11.61 7.18
N PHE A 109 4.18 -11.29 7.75
CA PHE A 109 4.35 -10.05 8.52
C PHE A 109 4.09 -8.82 7.66
N MET A 110 4.71 -8.73 6.50
CA MET A 110 4.55 -7.57 5.62
C MET A 110 3.10 -7.41 5.16
N LEU A 111 2.42 -8.50 4.78
CA LEU A 111 1.01 -8.48 4.42
C LEU A 111 0.11 -8.02 5.58
N ALA A 112 0.36 -8.52 6.79
CA ALA A 112 -0.35 -8.10 7.97
C ALA A 112 -0.06 -6.63 8.33
N LEU A 113 1.19 -6.22 8.22
CA LEU A 113 1.62 -4.84 8.47
C LEU A 113 0.90 -3.85 7.55
N PHE A 114 0.88 -4.07 6.23
CA PHE A 114 0.18 -3.20 5.28
C PHE A 114 -1.30 -3.00 5.59
N ARG A 115 -1.95 -4.01 6.17
CA ARG A 115 -3.38 -3.95 6.54
C ARG A 115 -3.64 -3.34 7.91
N LEU A 116 -2.70 -3.50 8.84
CA LEU A 116 -2.98 -3.30 10.27
C LEU A 116 -2.15 -2.21 10.94
N TYR A 117 -1.11 -1.62 10.30
CA TYR A 117 -0.20 -0.67 10.94
C TYR A 117 -0.90 0.56 11.55
N ARG A 118 -2.06 0.94 11.02
CA ARG A 118 -2.87 2.03 11.61
C ARG A 118 -3.45 1.65 12.97
N LYS A 119 -3.74 0.36 13.18
CA LYS A 119 -4.41 -0.15 14.38
C LYS A 119 -3.44 -0.82 15.34
N GLU A 120 -2.52 -1.61 14.79
CA GLU A 120 -1.64 -2.49 15.55
C GLU A 120 -0.17 -2.07 15.40
N ARG A 121 0.45 -1.67 16.51
CA ARG A 121 1.84 -1.20 16.56
C ARG A 121 2.74 -2.06 17.44
N ASP A 122 2.17 -3.08 18.08
CA ASP A 122 2.91 -3.99 18.94
C ASP A 122 3.49 -5.16 18.12
N VAL A 123 4.79 -5.36 18.20
CA VAL A 123 5.51 -6.49 17.58
C VAL A 123 4.95 -7.84 18.06
N ALA A 124 4.56 -7.93 19.33
CA ALA A 124 4.00 -9.15 19.89
C ALA A 124 2.68 -9.57 19.23
N TYR A 125 1.88 -8.61 18.78
CA TYR A 125 0.65 -8.88 18.05
C TYR A 125 0.94 -9.64 16.73
N TYR A 126 1.89 -9.18 15.94
CA TYR A 126 2.26 -9.80 14.66
C TYR A 126 2.90 -11.18 14.86
N ALA A 127 3.69 -11.35 15.91
CA ALA A 127 4.26 -12.65 16.27
C ALA A 127 3.16 -13.66 16.68
N LYS A 128 2.17 -13.21 17.46
CA LYS A 128 1.02 -14.01 17.89
C LYS A 128 0.17 -14.46 16.70
N MET A 129 -0.06 -13.61 15.72
CA MET A 129 -0.78 -13.97 14.48
C MET A 129 -0.14 -15.16 13.75
N GLN A 130 1.17 -15.36 13.91
CA GLN A 130 1.92 -16.43 13.28
C GLN A 130 2.26 -17.59 14.23
N HIS A 131 1.68 -17.58 15.42
CA HIS A 131 1.87 -18.63 16.45
C HIS A 131 3.34 -18.87 16.83
N ILE A 132 4.16 -17.79 16.86
CA ILE A 132 5.57 -17.84 17.26
C ILE A 132 5.88 -16.79 18.34
N THR A 133 7.02 -16.99 19.02
CA THR A 133 7.44 -16.04 20.07
C THR A 133 7.90 -14.71 19.46
N PRO A 134 7.68 -13.56 20.14
CA PRO A 134 8.13 -12.26 19.67
C PRO A 134 9.65 -12.19 19.42
N ARG A 135 10.43 -12.89 20.22
CA ARG A 135 11.90 -12.97 20.06
C ARG A 135 12.29 -13.65 18.76
N TYR A 136 11.74 -14.83 18.49
CA TYR A 136 12.01 -15.58 17.26
C TYR A 136 11.52 -14.81 16.02
N PHE A 137 10.31 -14.26 16.11
CA PHE A 137 9.76 -13.39 15.07
C PHE A 137 10.69 -12.21 14.74
N SER A 138 11.12 -11.43 15.75
CA SER A 138 11.99 -10.27 15.56
C SER A 138 13.34 -10.64 14.94
N THR A 139 13.89 -11.80 15.31
CA THR A 139 15.11 -12.32 14.72
C THR A 139 14.95 -12.58 13.22
N ILE A 140 13.85 -13.24 12.83
CA ILE A 140 13.57 -13.53 11.41
C ILE A 140 13.38 -12.25 10.61
N ILE A 141 12.56 -11.30 11.10
CA ILE A 141 12.29 -10.06 10.39
C ILE A 141 13.59 -9.29 10.15
N LYS A 142 14.45 -9.18 11.18
CA LYS A 142 15.74 -8.49 11.05
C LYS A 142 16.70 -9.22 10.10
N GLU A 143 16.77 -10.55 10.17
CA GLU A 143 17.58 -11.37 9.27
C GLU A 143 17.20 -11.19 7.80
N LYS A 144 15.86 -11.15 7.53
CA LYS A 144 15.33 -11.07 6.17
C LYS A 144 15.37 -9.67 5.56
N SER A 145 15.21 -8.63 6.36
CA SER A 145 15.04 -7.26 5.83
C SER A 145 16.13 -6.27 6.25
N GLY A 146 17.02 -6.65 7.14
CA GLY A 146 17.98 -5.74 7.77
C GLY A 146 17.35 -4.82 8.83
N ASN A 147 16.04 -4.63 8.82
CA ASN A 147 15.29 -3.78 9.76
C ASN A 147 14.56 -4.62 10.81
N SER A 148 14.45 -4.11 12.04
CA SER A 148 13.60 -4.73 13.05
C SER A 148 12.11 -4.59 12.69
N ALA A 149 11.27 -5.48 13.24
CA ALA A 149 9.82 -5.39 13.04
C ALA A 149 9.25 -4.05 13.53
N LEU A 150 9.77 -3.51 14.64
CA LEU A 150 9.38 -2.18 15.14
C LEU A 150 9.74 -1.08 14.15
N GLN A 151 10.94 -1.12 13.54
CA GLN A 151 11.34 -0.13 12.53
C GLN A 151 10.40 -0.14 11.33
N TRP A 152 9.96 -1.31 10.87
CA TRP A 152 8.98 -1.43 9.80
C TRP A 152 7.62 -0.82 10.18
N ILE A 153 7.11 -1.12 11.38
CA ILE A 153 5.85 -0.56 11.89
C ILE A 153 5.95 0.97 11.98
N VAL A 154 7.02 1.48 12.58
CA VAL A 154 7.26 2.93 12.71
C VAL A 154 7.35 3.60 11.35
N GLN A 155 8.09 3.02 10.42
CA GLN A 155 8.25 3.58 9.08
C GLN A 155 6.91 3.71 8.36
N MET A 156 6.04 2.70 8.43
CA MET A 156 4.72 2.74 7.81
C MET A 156 3.85 3.86 8.41
N VAL A 157 3.78 3.92 9.74
CA VAL A 157 2.99 4.93 10.46
C VAL A 157 3.50 6.34 10.19
N ILE A 158 4.81 6.56 10.25
CA ILE A 158 5.40 7.90 10.04
C ILE A 158 5.29 8.33 8.58
N THR A 159 5.45 7.43 7.61
CA THR A 159 5.28 7.76 6.20
C THR A 159 3.86 8.27 5.93
N GLU A 160 2.84 7.57 6.41
CA GLU A 160 1.46 8.01 6.24
C GLU A 160 1.15 9.29 7.05
N ALA A 161 1.67 9.37 8.28
CA ALA A 161 1.52 10.59 9.09
C ALA A 161 2.03 11.83 8.33
N LYS A 162 3.19 11.74 7.69
CA LYS A 162 3.74 12.82 6.87
C LYS A 162 2.82 13.14 5.69
N GLN A 163 2.35 12.13 4.95
CA GLN A 163 1.43 12.34 3.83
C GLN A 163 0.14 13.06 4.26
N LEU A 164 -0.46 12.65 5.39
CA LEU A 164 -1.65 13.32 5.94
C LEU A 164 -1.37 14.75 6.40
N LEU A 165 -0.16 15.03 6.86
CA LEU A 165 0.22 16.38 7.30
C LEU A 165 0.56 17.32 6.13
N GLU A 166 1.03 16.78 5.02
CA GLU A 166 1.46 17.52 3.81
C GLU A 166 0.35 17.73 2.80
N GLY A 167 -0.41 16.67 2.52
CA GLY A 167 -1.27 16.58 1.34
C GLY A 167 -2.77 16.70 1.64
N SER A 168 -3.19 16.97 2.88
CA SER A 168 -4.61 17.04 3.22
C SER A 168 -4.96 18.28 4.06
N ASP A 169 -6.23 18.74 3.90
CA ASP A 169 -6.80 19.80 4.71
C ASP A 169 -7.19 19.34 6.14
N LEU A 170 -6.87 18.09 6.48
CA LEU A 170 -7.19 17.51 7.77
C LEU A 170 -6.46 18.23 8.91
N SER A 171 -7.15 18.50 9.99
CA SER A 171 -6.52 18.97 11.23
C SER A 171 -5.57 17.90 11.79
N ILE A 172 -4.66 18.30 12.67
CA ILE A 172 -3.78 17.36 13.38
C ILE A 172 -4.58 16.29 14.15
N LYS A 173 -5.75 16.67 14.68
CA LYS A 173 -6.66 15.76 15.37
C LYS A 173 -7.25 14.71 14.43
N GLU A 174 -7.69 15.14 13.26
CA GLU A 174 -8.25 14.23 12.26
C GLU A 174 -7.19 13.29 11.69
N SER A 175 -5.98 13.79 11.41
CA SER A 175 -4.82 12.96 11.02
C SER A 175 -4.51 11.90 12.10
N ALA A 176 -4.51 12.30 13.39
CA ALA A 176 -4.33 11.37 14.49
C ALA A 176 -5.44 10.30 14.56
N ASN A 177 -6.68 10.69 14.30
CA ASN A 177 -7.82 9.77 14.30
C ASN A 177 -7.74 8.77 13.12
N GLN A 178 -7.36 9.20 11.92
CA GLN A 178 -7.16 8.31 10.77
C GLN A 178 -6.08 7.25 11.04
N LEU A 179 -5.03 7.66 11.75
CA LEU A 179 -3.97 6.76 12.19
C LEU A 179 -4.31 5.98 13.47
N ASN A 180 -5.55 6.07 13.94
CA ASN A 180 -6.00 5.39 15.15
C ASN A 180 -5.15 5.69 16.39
N PHE A 181 -4.90 7.00 16.65
CA PHE A 181 -4.27 7.51 17.86
C PHE A 181 -5.29 8.27 18.74
N PRO A 182 -6.02 7.60 19.61
CA PRO A 182 -6.79 8.23 20.63
C PRO A 182 -6.01 8.24 21.97
N PRO A 183 -5.76 9.37 22.61
CA PRO A 183 -6.00 10.75 22.19
C PRO A 183 -4.88 11.32 21.28
N GLN A 184 -5.14 12.48 20.67
CA GLN A 184 -4.20 13.22 19.80
C GLN A 184 -2.81 13.45 20.44
N SER A 185 -2.74 13.59 21.75
CA SER A 185 -1.46 13.79 22.49
C SER A 185 -0.49 12.63 22.32
N PHE A 186 -0.99 11.38 22.14
CA PHE A 186 -0.15 10.23 21.85
C PHE A 186 0.43 10.29 20.43
N PHE A 187 -0.35 10.75 19.45
CA PHE A 187 0.14 10.99 18.11
C PHE A 187 1.30 12.01 18.11
N GLY A 188 1.11 13.15 18.79
CA GLY A 188 2.13 14.18 18.88
C GLY A 188 3.44 13.68 19.50
N LYS A 189 3.35 12.90 20.59
CA LYS A 189 4.53 12.28 21.24
C LYS A 189 5.20 11.24 20.32
N TYR A 190 4.42 10.37 19.72
CA TYR A 190 4.92 9.34 18.80
C TYR A 190 5.61 9.97 17.59
N PHE A 191 4.97 10.93 16.93
CA PHE A 191 5.54 11.59 15.77
C PHE A 191 6.85 12.32 16.14
N LYS A 192 6.86 13.09 17.22
CA LYS A 192 8.07 13.80 17.69
C LYS A 192 9.20 12.84 18.05
N GLN A 193 8.90 11.69 18.64
CA GLN A 193 9.90 10.67 18.99
C GLN A 193 10.66 10.15 17.75
N TYR A 194 9.97 9.98 16.61
CA TYR A 194 10.57 9.35 15.43
C TYR A 194 10.97 10.35 14.33
N VAL A 195 10.40 11.56 14.33
CA VAL A 195 10.69 12.61 13.34
C VAL A 195 11.57 13.71 13.91
N GLY A 196 11.61 13.86 15.23
CA GLY A 196 12.39 14.89 15.96
C GLY A 196 11.64 16.17 16.26
N ILE A 197 10.60 16.51 15.48
CA ILE A 197 9.77 17.71 15.64
C ILE A 197 8.30 17.33 15.78
N SER A 198 7.48 18.24 16.32
CA SER A 198 6.04 17.98 16.47
C SER A 198 5.30 17.98 15.11
N PRO A 199 4.10 17.36 15.01
CA PRO A 199 3.28 17.41 13.80
C PRO A 199 2.94 18.85 13.37
N ILE A 200 2.75 19.75 14.32
CA ILE A 200 2.45 21.18 14.05
C ILE A 200 3.66 21.88 13.44
N GLU A 201 4.84 21.68 14.02
CA GLU A 201 6.11 22.24 13.50
C GLU A 201 6.41 21.68 12.12
N TYR A 202 6.21 20.38 11.93
CA TYR A 202 6.38 19.70 10.65
C TYR A 202 5.51 20.31 9.54
N ARG A 203 4.20 20.48 9.81
CA ARG A 203 3.26 21.10 8.86
C ARG A 203 3.61 22.56 8.54
N LYS A 204 4.01 23.35 9.55
CA LYS A 204 4.43 24.75 9.33
C LYS A 204 5.67 24.87 8.45
N GLY A 205 6.64 23.96 8.61
CA GLY A 205 7.86 23.94 7.80
C GLY A 205 7.63 23.56 6.34
N MET A 206 6.44 23.04 5.97
CA MET A 206 6.06 22.76 4.58
C MET A 206 5.34 23.94 3.91
N LEU A 207 4.85 24.90 4.71
CA LEU A 207 4.13 26.09 4.22
C LEU A 207 5.04 27.32 4.08
N SER A 208 6.31 27.19 4.47
CA SER A 208 7.37 28.19 4.34
C SER A 208 8.30 27.84 3.19
#